data_54b7b8077819612c6084290df68dbe91
#
_entry.id   54b7b8077819612c6084290df68dbe91
#
_cell.length_a   1.000
_cell.length_b   1.000
_cell.length_c   1.000
_cell.angle_alpha   90.00
_cell.angle_beta   90.00
_cell.angle_gamma   90.00
#
_symmetry.space_group_name_H-M   'P 1'
#
loop_
_entity.id
_entity.type
_entity.pdbx_description
1 polymer ?
#
loop_
_entity_poly.entity_id
_entity_poly.type
_entity_poly.pdbx_seq_one_letter_code
_entity_poly.pdbx_strand_id
1 'polypeptide(L)'
;MNPQAPVHGHPGIPTCIASPDYFTPQAATTGRTGSFRWRVWALVLAVFVVWPSAFAGDNAGPPPNPLSVADASSESIGRSSQAAGVSKLERSRRANLGQEHASRETINVANWVVDSEDNHDMPFMIVDKVNARVLMFDAVGALIGASPALLGLAIGDDSTPGIGDRKLSTIRPDERTTPAGRFVASLERDLHGEEILWIDYSTAISLHRVVKGTPAERRAQRMSSANAADKRISYGCINVPVVFYEKVVSPAFTGTNGIVYILPETRLAHTVFGSYDVDNARETNSAAPLAVVRGLQVSTPQ
;
A
#
# COMPACT_ATOMS: atom_id res chain seq x y z
N MET A 1 23.45 30.08 -16.37
CA MET A 1 23.28 30.39 -14.93
C MET A 1 21.84 30.05 -14.57
N ASN A 2 21.63 28.96 -13.90
CA ASN A 2 20.33 28.41 -13.51
C ASN A 2 20.16 28.66 -12.02
N PRO A 3 19.13 29.37 -11.53
CA PRO A 3 18.97 29.62 -10.10
C PRO A 3 18.45 28.36 -9.41
N GLN A 4 19.21 27.85 -8.45
CA GLN A 4 18.80 26.81 -7.52
C GLN A 4 17.63 27.32 -6.65
N ALA A 5 16.56 26.52 -6.59
CA ALA A 5 15.45 26.75 -5.68
C ALA A 5 15.90 26.53 -4.21
N PRO A 6 15.37 27.27 -3.23
CA PRO A 6 15.77 27.12 -1.85
C PRO A 6 15.24 25.80 -1.27
N VAL A 7 16.12 25.06 -0.62
CA VAL A 7 15.81 23.90 0.21
C VAL A 7 15.02 24.41 1.43
N HIS A 8 13.69 24.19 1.43
CA HIS A 8 12.89 24.44 2.63
C HIS A 8 13.25 23.41 3.70
N GLY A 9 13.79 23.88 4.81
CA GLY A 9 14.00 23.08 6.01
C GLY A 9 12.68 22.49 6.49
N HIS A 10 12.65 21.16 6.67
CA HIS A 10 11.47 20.46 7.16
C HIS A 10 11.18 20.91 8.60
N PRO A 11 9.93 21.30 8.93
CA PRO A 11 9.51 21.46 10.32
C PRO A 11 9.62 20.09 11.02
N GLY A 12 9.99 20.09 12.29
CA GLY A 12 10.29 18.89 13.06
C GLY A 12 9.19 17.82 12.95
N ILE A 13 9.61 16.59 12.69
CA ILE A 13 8.74 15.41 12.46
C ILE A 13 7.88 15.18 13.70
N PRO A 14 6.54 15.20 13.60
CA PRO A 14 5.66 14.99 14.74
C PRO A 14 5.72 13.55 15.25
N THR A 15 5.72 13.40 16.56
CA THR A 15 6.02 12.16 17.30
C THR A 15 4.79 11.27 17.45
N CYS A 16 4.28 10.67 16.39
CA CYS A 16 3.16 9.72 16.49
C CYS A 16 3.50 8.38 17.17
N ILE A 17 4.78 8.11 17.43
CA ILE A 17 5.32 6.81 17.88
C ILE A 17 5.73 6.80 19.36
N ALA A 18 5.78 7.95 20.05
CA ALA A 18 6.16 8.00 21.46
C ALA A 18 5.00 7.54 22.35
N SER A 19 4.98 6.26 22.73
CA SER A 19 4.36 5.88 24.00
C SER A 19 5.10 6.60 25.14
N PRO A 20 4.39 7.16 26.13
CA PRO A 20 5.01 7.96 27.20
C PRO A 20 6.02 7.22 28.08
N ASP A 21 6.13 5.90 27.94
CA ASP A 21 6.82 5.03 28.90
C ASP A 21 8.29 4.69 28.55
N TYR A 22 8.89 5.33 27.53
CA TYR A 22 10.30 5.09 27.19
C TYR A 22 11.30 6.00 27.90
N PHE A 23 10.88 6.90 28.79
CA PHE A 23 11.77 7.77 29.57
C PHE A 23 11.41 7.80 31.05
N THR A 24 11.81 6.75 31.78
CA THR A 24 12.26 6.90 33.16
C THR A 24 13.73 6.46 33.19
N PRO A 25 14.69 7.36 33.40
CA PRO A 25 16.05 6.94 33.77
C PRO A 25 15.94 6.32 35.16
N GLN A 26 16.17 4.99 35.26
CA GLN A 26 16.39 4.37 36.56
C GLN A 26 17.63 5.03 37.18
N ALA A 27 17.42 5.73 38.30
CA ALA A 27 18.49 6.23 39.16
C ALA A 27 19.37 5.04 39.54
N ALA A 28 20.62 5.08 39.13
CA ALA A 28 21.62 4.12 39.52
C ALA A 28 21.86 4.27 41.04
N THR A 29 21.40 3.31 41.80
CA THR A 29 21.82 3.12 43.18
C THR A 29 23.26 2.61 43.20
N THR A 30 24.15 3.42 43.67
CA THR A 30 25.55 3.10 43.96
C THR A 30 25.65 1.98 45.00
N GLY A 31 26.37 0.92 44.64
CA GLY A 31 26.69 -0.09 45.63
C GLY A 31 27.51 -1.26 45.15
N ARG A 32 28.79 -1.19 45.36
CA ARG A 32 29.72 -2.26 45.66
C ARG A 32 30.68 -2.75 44.56
N THR A 33 31.95 -2.36 44.79
CA THR A 33 33.18 -2.82 44.16
C THR A 33 33.34 -4.35 44.16
N GLY A 34 33.52 -4.90 42.98
CA GLY A 34 33.92 -6.26 42.76
C GLY A 34 34.83 -6.37 41.52
N SER A 35 36.11 -6.49 41.75
CA SER A 35 37.14 -6.66 40.72
C SER A 35 36.96 -8.00 39.99
N PHE A 36 36.62 -7.99 38.71
CA PHE A 36 36.63 -9.21 37.87
C PHE A 36 37.64 -9.05 36.74
N ARG A 37 38.66 -9.91 36.77
CA ARG A 37 39.80 -9.93 35.85
C ARG A 37 39.37 -10.47 34.49
N TRP A 38 39.58 -9.71 33.42
CA TRP A 38 39.41 -10.12 32.04
C TRP A 38 40.55 -11.07 31.63
N ARG A 39 40.19 -12.24 31.18
CA ARG A 39 41.08 -13.10 30.41
C ARG A 39 40.67 -13.06 28.95
N VAL A 40 41.55 -12.47 28.16
CA VAL A 40 41.54 -12.44 26.70
C VAL A 40 41.82 -13.85 26.18
N TRP A 41 40.95 -14.35 25.32
CA TRP A 41 41.30 -15.44 24.38
C TRP A 41 40.88 -14.98 22.98
N ALA A 42 41.93 -14.67 22.21
CA ALA A 42 41.82 -14.54 20.77
C ALA A 42 41.96 -15.93 20.14
N LEU A 43 41.03 -16.28 19.25
CA LEU A 43 41.24 -17.39 18.32
C LEU A 43 40.75 -16.93 16.93
N VAL A 44 41.76 -16.67 16.12
CA VAL A 44 41.63 -16.43 14.66
C VAL A 44 41.58 -17.82 14.01
N LEU A 45 40.56 -18.10 13.21
CA LEU A 45 40.57 -19.14 12.22
C LEU A 45 40.03 -18.62 10.89
N ALA A 46 40.99 -18.34 10.00
CA ALA A 46 40.74 -18.11 8.60
C ALA A 46 40.55 -19.45 7.88
N VAL A 47 39.45 -19.60 7.19
CA VAL A 47 39.28 -20.70 6.22
C VAL A 47 39.13 -20.10 4.84
N PHE A 48 40.20 -20.25 4.04
CA PHE A 48 40.19 -20.03 2.60
C PHE A 48 39.48 -21.23 1.94
N VAL A 49 38.46 -21.01 1.17
CA VAL A 49 37.94 -21.97 0.20
C VAL A 49 38.23 -21.46 -1.20
N VAL A 50 39.15 -22.16 -1.83
CA VAL A 50 39.55 -21.96 -3.24
C VAL A 50 38.53 -22.67 -4.12
N TRP A 51 38.01 -21.97 -5.12
CA TRP A 51 37.20 -22.54 -6.20
C TRP A 51 38.07 -22.72 -7.45
N PRO A 52 38.08 -23.87 -8.10
CA PRO A 52 38.73 -24.05 -9.37
C PRO A 52 37.83 -23.66 -10.55
N SER A 53 38.42 -22.88 -11.47
CA SER A 53 37.88 -22.60 -12.80
C SER A 53 38.24 -23.74 -13.77
N ALA A 54 37.48 -23.76 -14.86
CA ALA A 54 37.73 -24.33 -16.17
C ALA A 54 36.93 -25.61 -16.51
N PHE A 55 36.10 -25.51 -17.56
CA PHE A 55 36.52 -26.00 -18.90
C PHE A 55 35.57 -25.48 -19.98
N ALA A 56 36.15 -24.91 -21.00
CA ALA A 56 35.55 -24.58 -22.29
C ALA A 56 35.29 -25.86 -23.12
N GLY A 57 34.27 -25.79 -23.97
CA GLY A 57 33.99 -26.82 -24.97
C GLY A 57 33.12 -26.26 -26.08
N ASP A 58 33.77 -25.77 -27.15
CA ASP A 58 33.19 -25.44 -28.46
C ASP A 58 32.60 -26.69 -29.10
N ASN A 59 31.39 -26.55 -29.70
CA ASN A 59 31.09 -27.29 -30.93
C ASN A 59 29.97 -26.56 -31.71
N ALA A 60 30.40 -25.93 -32.78
CA ALA A 60 29.57 -25.41 -33.84
C ALA A 60 29.18 -26.54 -34.82
N GLY A 61 27.93 -26.58 -35.21
CA GLY A 61 27.43 -27.35 -36.34
C GLY A 61 26.43 -26.48 -37.15
N PRO A 62 26.51 -26.49 -38.48
CA PRO A 62 25.85 -25.54 -39.35
C PRO A 62 24.36 -25.88 -39.66
N PRO A 63 23.59 -24.88 -40.18
CA PRO A 63 22.18 -25.02 -40.44
C PRO A 63 21.87 -25.68 -41.82
N PRO A 64 20.76 -26.34 -42.02
CA PRO A 64 20.25 -26.61 -43.36
C PRO A 64 19.20 -25.55 -43.76
N ASN A 65 19.35 -25.10 -44.98
CA ASN A 65 18.51 -24.17 -45.71
C ASN A 65 17.49 -24.94 -46.59
N PRO A 66 16.60 -24.27 -47.31
CA PRO A 66 15.16 -24.45 -47.30
C PRO A 66 14.63 -25.14 -48.56
N LEU A 67 13.43 -25.63 -48.52
CA LEU A 67 12.62 -25.83 -49.73
C LEU A 67 11.15 -25.48 -49.50
N SER A 68 10.72 -24.59 -50.32
CA SER A 68 9.42 -24.11 -50.67
C SER A 68 8.38 -25.21 -50.92
N VAL A 69 7.14 -25.01 -50.52
CA VAL A 69 5.95 -25.19 -51.38
C VAL A 69 4.83 -24.29 -50.93
N ALA A 70 4.23 -23.64 -51.89
CA ALA A 70 3.22 -22.62 -51.82
C ALA A 70 1.80 -23.19 -51.55
N ASP A 71 0.99 -22.28 -51.03
CA ASP A 71 -0.35 -21.94 -51.50
C ASP A 71 -1.58 -22.47 -50.78
N ALA A 72 -2.48 -21.52 -50.59
CA ALA A 72 -3.92 -21.63 -50.36
C ALA A 72 -4.42 -21.92 -48.92
N SER A 73 -4.73 -20.84 -48.18
CA SER A 73 -5.96 -20.65 -47.42
C SER A 73 -5.84 -19.51 -46.41
N SER A 74 -5.81 -18.30 -46.88
CA SER A 74 -5.84 -17.09 -46.06
C SER A 74 -7.18 -16.37 -46.32
N GLU A 75 -8.19 -16.62 -45.48
CA GLU A 75 -9.33 -15.65 -45.33
C GLU A 75 -10.26 -15.84 -44.14
N SER A 76 -10.03 -16.75 -43.18
CA SER A 76 -10.98 -16.93 -42.08
C SER A 76 -10.41 -16.70 -40.64
N ILE A 77 -9.14 -16.32 -40.50
CA ILE A 77 -8.48 -16.19 -39.18
C ILE A 77 -8.52 -14.75 -38.62
N GLY A 78 -8.83 -13.73 -39.43
CA GLY A 78 -8.74 -12.32 -39.04
C GLY A 78 -9.87 -11.80 -38.13
N ARG A 79 -11.03 -12.46 -38.07
CA ARG A 79 -12.17 -11.96 -37.27
C ARG A 79 -12.25 -12.49 -35.84
N SER A 80 -11.72 -13.67 -35.58
CA SER A 80 -11.76 -14.22 -34.20
C SER A 80 -10.70 -13.64 -33.27
N SER A 81 -9.55 -13.21 -33.81
CA SER A 81 -8.45 -12.64 -32.97
C SER A 81 -8.75 -11.24 -32.47
N GLN A 82 -9.50 -10.43 -33.25
CA GLN A 82 -9.86 -9.08 -32.78
C GLN A 82 -10.92 -9.12 -31.68
N ALA A 83 -11.93 -10.00 -31.80
CA ALA A 83 -12.96 -10.15 -30.77
C ALA A 83 -12.40 -10.71 -29.45
N ALA A 84 -11.42 -11.63 -29.53
CA ALA A 84 -10.74 -12.17 -28.34
C ALA A 84 -9.79 -11.17 -27.69
N GLY A 85 -9.15 -10.29 -28.47
CA GLY A 85 -8.27 -9.23 -27.98
C GLY A 85 -9.03 -8.13 -27.22
N VAL A 86 -10.14 -7.66 -27.77
CA VAL A 86 -11.01 -6.66 -27.14
C VAL A 86 -11.63 -7.22 -25.85
N SER A 87 -12.11 -8.45 -25.86
CA SER A 87 -12.66 -9.13 -24.67
C SER A 87 -11.62 -9.35 -23.57
N LYS A 88 -10.34 -9.47 -23.89
CA LYS A 88 -9.26 -9.63 -22.91
C LYS A 88 -8.84 -8.28 -22.30
N LEU A 89 -8.83 -7.19 -23.07
CA LEU A 89 -8.60 -5.83 -22.55
C LEU A 89 -9.75 -5.35 -21.64
N GLU A 90 -10.99 -5.62 -21.99
CA GLU A 90 -12.14 -5.21 -21.18
C GLU A 90 -12.28 -5.98 -19.86
N ARG A 91 -11.75 -7.21 -19.74
CA ARG A 91 -11.81 -8.00 -18.51
C ARG A 91 -10.77 -7.59 -17.45
N SER A 92 -9.81 -6.76 -17.77
CA SER A 92 -8.64 -6.53 -16.92
C SER A 92 -8.70 -5.30 -16.00
N ARG A 93 -9.83 -4.60 -15.96
CA ARG A 93 -9.94 -3.36 -15.18
C ARG A 93 -10.57 -3.55 -13.80
N ARG A 94 -10.21 -4.62 -13.09
CA ARG A 94 -10.66 -4.88 -11.72
C ARG A 94 -9.52 -5.34 -10.87
N ALA A 95 -9.57 -4.98 -9.59
CA ALA A 95 -8.65 -5.50 -8.61
C ALA A 95 -8.84 -7.01 -8.46
N ASN A 96 -7.73 -7.72 -8.30
CA ASN A 96 -7.70 -9.15 -8.07
C ASN A 96 -7.38 -9.43 -6.60
N LEU A 97 -8.39 -9.75 -5.83
CA LEU A 97 -8.24 -10.08 -4.42
C LEU A 97 -7.92 -11.58 -4.18
N GLY A 98 -7.87 -12.40 -5.24
CA GLY A 98 -7.69 -13.85 -5.09
C GLY A 98 -8.81 -14.46 -4.25
N GLN A 99 -8.44 -15.13 -3.16
CA GLN A 99 -9.37 -15.76 -2.20
C GLN A 99 -9.59 -14.90 -0.94
N GLU A 100 -9.02 -13.69 -0.89
CA GLU A 100 -9.13 -12.84 0.28
C GLU A 100 -10.53 -12.24 0.41
N HIS A 101 -11.09 -12.34 1.62
CA HIS A 101 -12.38 -11.74 1.94
C HIS A 101 -12.21 -10.27 2.34
N ALA A 102 -12.87 -9.39 1.63
CA ALA A 102 -12.90 -7.96 1.91
C ALA A 102 -14.34 -7.46 2.01
N SER A 103 -14.52 -6.29 2.63
CA SER A 103 -15.82 -5.62 2.63
C SER A 103 -16.20 -5.19 1.21
N ARG A 104 -17.50 -5.06 0.97
CA ARG A 104 -18.02 -4.58 -0.31
C ARG A 104 -17.42 -3.21 -0.66
N GLU A 105 -17.27 -2.34 0.33
CA GLU A 105 -16.69 -1.01 0.14
C GLU A 105 -15.23 -1.10 -0.29
N THR A 106 -14.43 -1.96 0.35
CA THR A 106 -13.04 -2.22 -0.06
C THR A 106 -12.96 -2.74 -1.50
N ILE A 107 -13.83 -3.69 -1.88
CA ILE A 107 -13.87 -4.24 -3.25
C ILE A 107 -14.24 -3.14 -4.25
N ASN A 108 -15.26 -2.34 -3.96
CA ASN A 108 -15.71 -1.25 -4.84
C ASN A 108 -14.61 -0.21 -5.05
N VAL A 109 -13.93 0.22 -3.97
CA VAL A 109 -12.84 1.19 -4.07
C VAL A 109 -11.65 0.59 -4.80
N ALA A 110 -11.27 -0.67 -4.53
CA ALA A 110 -10.19 -1.34 -5.25
C ALA A 110 -10.46 -1.43 -6.76
N ASN A 111 -11.69 -1.81 -7.13
CA ASN A 111 -12.10 -1.87 -8.54
C ASN A 111 -12.08 -0.49 -9.20
N TRP A 112 -12.57 0.54 -8.50
CA TRP A 112 -12.54 1.91 -8.98
C TRP A 112 -11.11 2.42 -9.18
N VAL A 113 -10.19 2.15 -8.25
CA VAL A 113 -8.77 2.54 -8.36
C VAL A 113 -8.15 1.98 -9.64
N VAL A 114 -8.39 0.69 -9.92
CA VAL A 114 -7.85 0.01 -11.11
C VAL A 114 -8.54 0.50 -12.40
N ASP A 115 -9.87 0.70 -12.35
CA ASP A 115 -10.63 1.14 -13.53
C ASP A 115 -10.32 2.60 -13.93
N SER A 116 -10.15 3.48 -12.94
CA SER A 116 -9.85 4.90 -13.12
C SER A 116 -8.36 5.21 -13.27
N GLU A 117 -7.48 4.24 -12.97
CA GLU A 117 -6.02 4.42 -12.92
C GLU A 117 -5.60 5.52 -11.88
N ASP A 118 -6.44 5.74 -10.83
CA ASP A 118 -6.20 6.78 -9.82
C ASP A 118 -4.92 6.54 -9.00
N ASN A 119 -4.41 5.31 -8.99
CA ASN A 119 -3.12 4.98 -8.38
C ASN A 119 -1.90 5.42 -9.23
N HIS A 120 -2.09 5.88 -10.48
CA HIS A 120 -1.02 6.36 -11.37
C HIS A 120 0.16 5.37 -11.48
N ASP A 121 -0.12 4.11 -11.76
CA ASP A 121 0.85 3.00 -11.86
C ASP A 121 1.71 2.79 -10.60
N MET A 122 1.29 3.31 -9.45
CA MET A 122 1.92 3.07 -8.16
C MET A 122 1.23 1.93 -7.40
N PRO A 123 1.96 1.20 -6.54
CA PRO A 123 1.33 0.30 -5.59
C PRO A 123 0.35 1.07 -4.70
N PHE A 124 -0.72 0.42 -4.27
CA PHE A 124 -1.70 1.09 -3.44
C PHE A 124 -2.19 0.22 -2.28
N MET A 125 -2.63 0.89 -1.24
CA MET A 125 -3.13 0.29 -0.01
C MET A 125 -4.53 0.79 0.28
N ILE A 126 -5.39 -0.10 0.75
CA ILE A 126 -6.72 0.26 1.27
C ILE A 126 -6.76 -0.06 2.76
N VAL A 127 -7.14 0.94 3.56
CA VAL A 127 -7.35 0.82 5.00
C VAL A 127 -8.85 0.81 5.27
N ASP A 128 -9.37 -0.35 5.57
CA ASP A 128 -10.78 -0.55 5.95
C ASP A 128 -10.93 -0.32 7.45
N LYS A 129 -11.37 0.87 7.83
CA LYS A 129 -11.51 1.25 9.24
C LYS A 129 -12.63 0.50 9.95
N VAL A 130 -13.71 0.20 9.24
CA VAL A 130 -14.88 -0.51 9.82
C VAL A 130 -14.51 -1.93 10.25
N ASN A 131 -13.69 -2.60 9.43
CA ASN A 131 -13.23 -3.96 9.69
C ASN A 131 -11.85 -4.01 10.35
N ALA A 132 -11.21 -2.85 10.56
CA ALA A 132 -9.86 -2.70 11.11
C ALA A 132 -8.84 -3.59 10.38
N ARG A 133 -8.77 -3.44 9.05
CA ARG A 133 -7.92 -4.21 8.15
C ARG A 133 -7.18 -3.32 7.17
N VAL A 134 -6.05 -3.82 6.72
CA VAL A 134 -5.24 -3.23 5.64
C VAL A 134 -5.11 -4.25 4.53
N LEU A 135 -5.32 -3.82 3.29
CA LEU A 135 -5.11 -4.61 2.08
C LEU A 135 -4.08 -3.89 1.20
N MET A 136 -3.04 -4.59 0.80
CA MET A 136 -1.97 -4.06 -0.04
C MET A 136 -2.05 -4.64 -1.44
N PHE A 137 -2.03 -3.79 -2.45
CA PHE A 137 -2.11 -4.14 -3.87
C PHE A 137 -0.85 -3.67 -4.59
N ASP A 138 -0.46 -4.39 -5.63
CA ASP A 138 0.54 -3.92 -6.58
C ASP A 138 -0.05 -2.81 -7.51
N ALA A 139 0.77 -2.30 -8.41
CA ALA A 139 0.40 -1.23 -9.32
C ALA A 139 -0.73 -1.61 -10.30
N VAL A 140 -0.92 -2.90 -10.59
CA VAL A 140 -1.96 -3.39 -11.51
C VAL A 140 -3.21 -3.88 -10.78
N GLY A 141 -3.26 -3.76 -9.46
CA GLY A 141 -4.41 -4.11 -8.63
C GLY A 141 -4.49 -5.58 -8.21
N ALA A 142 -3.39 -6.33 -8.28
CA ALA A 142 -3.32 -7.65 -7.66
C ALA A 142 -3.01 -7.51 -6.18
N LEU A 143 -3.79 -8.20 -5.32
CA LEU A 143 -3.56 -8.20 -3.88
C LEU A 143 -2.25 -8.89 -3.55
N ILE A 144 -1.36 -8.18 -2.86
CA ILE A 144 -0.06 -8.70 -2.37
C ILE A 144 -0.22 -9.28 -0.96
N GLY A 145 -1.13 -8.72 -0.16
CA GLY A 145 -1.39 -9.21 1.18
C GLY A 145 -2.44 -8.41 1.93
N ALA A 146 -2.97 -9.02 2.99
CA ALA A 146 -3.95 -8.40 3.88
C ALA A 146 -3.62 -8.70 5.34
N SER A 147 -3.99 -7.80 6.25
CA SER A 147 -3.67 -7.91 7.67
C SER A 147 -4.68 -7.17 8.53
N PRO A 148 -4.94 -7.61 9.77
CA PRO A 148 -5.56 -6.76 10.77
C PRO A 148 -4.67 -5.55 11.08
N ALA A 149 -5.30 -4.47 11.54
CA ALA A 149 -4.59 -3.25 11.94
C ALA A 149 -5.18 -2.65 13.23
N LEU A 150 -4.33 -2.06 14.08
CA LEU A 150 -4.79 -1.18 15.14
C LEU A 150 -4.90 0.23 14.58
N LEU A 151 -5.99 0.90 14.91
CA LEU A 151 -6.37 2.21 14.39
C LEU A 151 -6.56 3.23 15.51
N GLY A 152 -6.80 4.47 15.13
CA GLY A 152 -7.16 5.55 16.04
C GLY A 152 -8.30 5.15 16.98
N LEU A 153 -8.21 5.61 18.24
CA LEU A 153 -9.18 5.29 19.28
C LEU A 153 -10.58 5.80 18.94
N ALA A 154 -10.65 7.01 18.38
CA ALA A 154 -11.93 7.64 18.03
C ALA A 154 -12.44 7.16 16.67
N ILE A 155 -13.75 7.01 16.58
CA ILE A 155 -14.48 6.82 15.33
C ILE A 155 -14.64 8.19 14.67
N GLY A 156 -14.41 8.27 13.35
CA GLY A 156 -14.55 9.51 12.59
C GLY A 156 -13.71 9.50 11.33
N ASP A 157 -13.94 10.50 10.49
CA ASP A 157 -13.30 10.62 9.18
C ASP A 157 -12.41 11.84 9.05
N ASP A 158 -12.42 12.73 10.04
CA ASP A 158 -11.67 13.97 10.02
C ASP A 158 -10.64 14.03 11.15
N SER A 159 -9.51 14.63 10.90
CA SER A 159 -8.56 15.01 11.93
C SER A 159 -8.88 16.38 12.52
N THR A 160 -8.62 16.55 13.81
CA THR A 160 -8.69 17.86 14.45
C THR A 160 -7.65 18.80 13.81
N PRO A 161 -8.03 20.01 13.38
CA PRO A 161 -7.08 20.97 12.79
C PRO A 161 -5.85 21.20 13.69
N GLY A 162 -4.64 21.17 13.07
CA GLY A 162 -3.36 21.39 13.77
C GLY A 162 -2.92 20.26 14.70
N ILE A 163 -3.57 19.08 14.63
CA ILE A 163 -3.26 17.95 15.53
C ILE A 163 -1.83 17.45 15.33
N GLY A 164 -1.29 17.54 14.11
CA GLY A 164 0.07 17.08 13.80
C GLY A 164 1.16 17.82 14.55
N ASP A 165 0.91 19.07 14.92
CA ASP A 165 1.90 19.91 15.67
C ASP A 165 1.77 19.77 17.20
N ARG A 166 0.78 18.98 17.67
CA ARG A 166 0.47 18.87 19.08
C ARG A 166 1.25 17.75 19.75
N LYS A 167 1.62 17.98 21.02
CA LYS A 167 2.18 16.91 21.86
C LYS A 167 1.12 15.84 22.11
N LEU A 168 1.50 14.56 22.00
CA LEU A 168 0.58 13.42 22.20
C LEU A 168 -0.19 13.52 23.52
N SER A 169 0.45 13.95 24.60
CA SER A 169 -0.20 14.10 25.92
C SER A 169 -1.35 15.11 25.94
N THR A 170 -1.44 16.00 24.95
CA THR A 170 -2.52 17.00 24.83
C THR A 170 -3.65 16.58 23.90
N ILE A 171 -3.50 15.44 23.20
CA ILE A 171 -4.52 14.91 22.27
C ILE A 171 -5.53 14.11 23.07
N ARG A 172 -6.76 14.58 23.10
CA ARG A 172 -7.86 13.95 23.83
C ARG A 172 -8.27 12.63 23.15
N PRO A 173 -8.92 11.70 23.87
CA PRO A 173 -9.38 10.43 23.30
C PRO A 173 -10.29 10.59 22.09
N ASP A 174 -11.19 11.58 22.10
CA ASP A 174 -12.13 11.90 21.02
C ASP A 174 -11.48 12.51 19.76
N GLU A 175 -10.24 12.97 19.87
CA GLU A 175 -9.45 13.53 18.77
C GLU A 175 -8.54 12.48 18.07
N ARG A 176 -8.44 11.27 18.61
CA ARG A 176 -7.52 10.22 18.15
C ARG A 176 -8.08 9.45 16.97
N THR A 177 -8.35 10.14 15.88
CA THR A 177 -8.99 9.60 14.68
C THR A 177 -7.95 9.19 13.63
N THR A 178 -8.16 8.06 12.96
CA THR A 178 -7.50 7.76 11.69
C THR A 178 -8.32 8.42 10.58
N PRO A 179 -7.86 9.54 9.98
CA PRO A 179 -8.68 10.30 9.04
C PRO A 179 -8.89 9.52 7.74
N ALA A 180 -10.06 9.70 7.12
CA ALA A 180 -10.33 9.18 5.78
C ALA A 180 -9.71 10.09 4.72
N GLY A 181 -9.26 9.50 3.62
CA GLY A 181 -8.67 10.27 2.52
C GLY A 181 -7.82 9.42 1.58
N ARG A 182 -7.38 10.07 0.51
CA ARG A 182 -6.41 9.58 -0.44
C ARG A 182 -5.08 10.29 -0.21
N PHE A 183 -4.04 9.54 0.04
CA PHE A 183 -2.73 10.08 0.42
C PHE A 183 -1.63 9.48 -0.45
N VAL A 184 -0.64 10.28 -0.82
CA VAL A 184 0.61 9.79 -1.40
C VAL A 184 1.54 9.47 -0.23
N ALA A 185 1.94 8.21 -0.12
CA ALA A 185 2.74 7.71 0.98
C ALA A 185 4.14 7.30 0.53
N SER A 186 5.13 7.47 1.42
CA SER A 186 6.52 7.11 1.21
C SER A 186 7.15 6.46 2.45
N LEU A 187 8.16 5.62 2.23
CA LEU A 187 8.97 5.12 3.33
C LEU A 187 9.90 6.22 3.82
N GLU A 188 9.86 6.44 5.13
CA GLU A 188 10.67 7.45 5.81
C GLU A 188 11.21 6.87 7.13
N ARG A 189 12.06 7.62 7.80
CA ARG A 189 12.51 7.27 9.14
C ARG A 189 11.86 8.20 10.16
N ASP A 190 11.40 7.61 11.26
CA ASP A 190 10.93 8.37 12.40
C ASP A 190 12.08 9.02 13.20
N LEU A 191 11.76 9.72 14.29
CA LEU A 191 12.75 10.38 15.15
C LEU A 191 13.69 9.39 15.86
N HIS A 192 13.36 8.11 15.91
CA HIS A 192 14.19 7.05 16.48
C HIS A 192 15.01 6.30 15.42
N GLY A 193 14.87 6.69 14.14
CA GLY A 193 15.52 6.05 13.01
C GLY A 193 14.82 4.79 12.52
N GLU A 194 13.64 4.45 13.05
CA GLU A 194 12.84 3.32 12.60
C GLU A 194 12.14 3.67 11.28
N GLU A 195 12.15 2.73 10.34
CA GLU A 195 11.42 2.88 9.09
C GLU A 195 9.91 2.80 9.33
N ILE A 196 9.19 3.77 8.79
CA ILE A 196 7.73 3.86 8.80
C ILE A 196 7.22 4.21 7.41
N LEU A 197 5.96 3.89 7.11
CA LEU A 197 5.26 4.41 5.94
C LEU A 197 4.55 5.71 6.34
N TRP A 198 5.09 6.83 5.87
CA TRP A 198 4.52 8.14 6.12
C TRP A 198 3.35 8.40 5.19
N ILE A 199 2.19 8.77 5.74
CA ILE A 199 0.93 8.93 5.01
C ILE A 199 0.52 10.39 4.90
N ASP A 200 0.49 11.11 6.03
CA ASP A 200 0.12 12.53 6.05
C ASP A 200 0.90 13.31 7.12
N TYR A 201 1.71 14.25 6.67
CA TYR A 201 2.51 15.10 7.55
C TYR A 201 1.67 16.12 8.32
N SER A 202 0.60 16.63 7.72
CA SER A 202 -0.21 17.68 8.34
C SER A 202 -0.98 17.20 9.56
N THR A 203 -1.35 15.93 9.57
CA THR A 203 -2.07 15.28 10.66
C THR A 203 -1.22 14.28 11.44
N ALA A 204 0.07 14.15 11.07
CA ALA A 204 1.03 13.23 11.66
C ALA A 204 0.60 11.76 11.61
N ILE A 205 0.04 11.32 10.48
CA ILE A 205 -0.41 9.94 10.28
C ILE A 205 0.64 9.12 9.55
N SER A 206 0.98 7.98 10.14
CA SER A 206 1.86 6.97 9.54
C SER A 206 1.31 5.56 9.74
N LEU A 207 1.83 4.62 8.93
CA LEU A 207 1.66 3.20 9.17
C LEU A 207 3.00 2.61 9.60
N HIS A 208 2.99 1.86 10.68
CA HIS A 208 4.21 1.28 11.24
C HIS A 208 3.96 -0.08 11.90
N ARG A 209 5.03 -0.77 12.25
CA ARG A 209 4.99 -2.00 13.02
C ARG A 209 4.25 -1.78 14.33
N VAL A 210 3.46 -2.77 14.77
CA VAL A 210 2.84 -2.69 16.08
C VAL A 210 3.90 -2.59 17.16
N VAL A 211 3.82 -1.56 17.97
CA VAL A 211 4.70 -1.37 19.13
C VAL A 211 4.17 -2.17 20.31
N LYS A 212 5.07 -2.59 21.21
CA LYS A 212 4.69 -3.39 22.38
C LYS A 212 3.69 -2.65 23.29
N GLY A 213 3.87 -1.35 23.45
CA GLY A 213 3.04 -0.52 24.33
C GLY A 213 3.11 -0.96 25.79
N THR A 214 2.18 -0.45 26.60
CA THR A 214 2.04 -0.86 27.99
C THR A 214 1.29 -2.19 28.12
N PRO A 215 1.50 -2.98 29.18
CA PRO A 215 0.74 -4.22 29.42
C PRO A 215 -0.79 -4.00 29.44
N ALA A 216 -1.23 -2.84 29.92
CA ALA A 216 -2.65 -2.48 29.98
C ALA A 216 -3.28 -2.30 28.59
N GLU A 217 -2.51 -1.88 27.58
CA GLU A 217 -3.00 -1.72 26.21
C GLU A 217 -3.29 -3.04 25.51
N ARG A 218 -2.66 -4.14 25.91
CA ARG A 218 -2.85 -5.49 25.36
C ARG A 218 -2.83 -5.52 23.82
N ARG A 219 -1.91 -4.80 23.16
CA ARG A 219 -1.90 -4.57 21.72
C ARG A 219 -1.87 -5.85 20.89
N ALA A 220 -1.08 -6.85 21.30
CA ALA A 220 -1.05 -8.15 20.62
C ALA A 220 -2.40 -8.86 20.67
N GLN A 221 -3.08 -8.84 21.83
CA GLN A 221 -4.40 -9.43 21.99
C GLN A 221 -5.46 -8.69 21.17
N ARG A 222 -5.41 -7.36 21.15
CA ARG A 222 -6.30 -6.54 20.30
C ARG A 222 -6.08 -6.84 18.82
N MET A 223 -4.82 -6.96 18.38
CA MET A 223 -4.49 -7.29 16.99
C MET A 223 -5.11 -8.61 16.54
N SER A 224 -5.13 -9.62 17.40
CA SER A 224 -5.72 -10.94 17.11
C SER A 224 -7.23 -11.05 17.35
N SER A 225 -7.87 -10.02 17.90
CA SER A 225 -9.32 -10.04 18.14
C SER A 225 -10.10 -10.13 16.82
N ALA A 226 -11.17 -10.92 16.80
CA ALA A 226 -12.12 -10.94 15.69
C ALA A 226 -12.99 -9.66 15.64
N ASN A 227 -13.16 -8.97 16.78
CA ASN A 227 -13.95 -7.76 16.88
C ASN A 227 -13.11 -6.54 16.45
N ALA A 228 -13.55 -5.82 15.42
CA ALA A 228 -12.90 -4.61 14.93
C ALA A 228 -12.84 -3.49 15.99
N ALA A 229 -13.83 -3.38 16.86
CA ALA A 229 -13.86 -2.36 17.91
C ALA A 229 -12.71 -2.52 18.93
N ASP A 230 -12.26 -3.74 19.18
CA ASP A 230 -11.13 -3.99 20.07
C ASP A 230 -9.80 -3.44 19.52
N LYS A 231 -9.73 -3.18 18.22
CA LYS A 231 -8.53 -2.70 17.52
C LYS A 231 -8.35 -1.18 17.57
N ARG A 232 -9.25 -0.45 18.27
CA ARG A 232 -9.16 1.01 18.44
C ARG A 232 -8.31 1.34 19.66
N ILE A 233 -7.10 1.92 19.43
CA ILE A 233 -6.16 2.19 20.53
C ILE A 233 -5.15 3.30 20.24
N SER A 234 -4.81 3.56 18.97
CA SER A 234 -3.75 4.51 18.61
C SER A 234 -4.21 5.97 18.69
N TYR A 235 -3.26 6.88 18.50
CA TYR A 235 -3.52 8.32 18.37
C TYR A 235 -3.96 8.74 16.95
N GLY A 236 -4.14 7.79 16.05
CA GLY A 236 -4.51 7.97 14.65
C GLY A 236 -3.66 7.09 13.72
N CYS A 237 -2.41 6.84 14.06
CA CYS A 237 -1.51 6.00 13.27
C CYS A 237 -2.03 4.57 13.14
N ILE A 238 -1.71 3.94 12.00
CA ILE A 238 -2.10 2.59 11.65
C ILE A 238 -0.97 1.65 12.07
N ASN A 239 -1.27 0.69 12.95
CA ASN A 239 -0.29 -0.30 13.38
C ASN A 239 -0.63 -1.66 12.77
N VAL A 240 0.36 -2.30 12.15
CA VAL A 240 0.22 -3.63 11.55
C VAL A 240 1.19 -4.63 12.18
N PRO A 241 0.96 -5.94 12.07
CA PRO A 241 1.91 -6.95 12.52
C PRO A 241 3.29 -6.73 11.89
N VAL A 242 4.36 -6.96 12.67
CA VAL A 242 5.75 -6.79 12.24
C VAL A 242 6.02 -7.55 10.93
N VAL A 243 5.59 -8.81 10.86
CA VAL A 243 5.79 -9.67 9.67
C VAL A 243 5.11 -9.09 8.44
N PHE A 244 3.89 -8.52 8.58
CA PHE A 244 3.17 -7.90 7.47
C PHE A 244 3.90 -6.64 7.01
N TYR A 245 4.35 -5.81 7.95
CA TYR A 245 5.12 -4.62 7.59
C TYR A 245 6.38 -4.98 6.79
N GLU A 246 7.19 -5.92 7.29
CA GLU A 246 8.48 -6.26 6.70
C GLU A 246 8.39 -7.07 5.40
N LYS A 247 7.36 -7.91 5.26
CA LYS A 247 7.21 -8.79 4.09
C LYS A 247 6.33 -8.23 2.99
N VAL A 248 5.46 -7.27 3.32
CA VAL A 248 4.47 -6.74 2.38
C VAL A 248 4.62 -5.22 2.23
N VAL A 249 4.53 -4.45 3.32
CA VAL A 249 4.50 -2.99 3.23
C VAL A 249 5.85 -2.42 2.79
N SER A 250 6.93 -2.70 3.54
CA SER A 250 8.25 -2.16 3.23
C SER A 250 8.73 -2.52 1.81
N PRO A 251 8.65 -3.79 1.35
CA PRO A 251 9.03 -4.12 -0.03
C PRO A 251 8.18 -3.42 -1.10
N ALA A 252 6.87 -3.25 -0.87
CA ALA A 252 5.98 -2.65 -1.85
C ALA A 252 6.25 -1.15 -2.08
N PHE A 253 6.74 -0.44 -1.07
CA PHE A 253 7.05 0.98 -1.14
C PHE A 253 8.56 1.26 -1.28
N THR A 254 9.41 0.24 -1.31
CA THR A 254 10.86 0.42 -1.50
C THR A 254 11.17 0.97 -2.89
N GLY A 255 11.80 2.15 -2.94
CA GLY A 255 12.21 2.80 -4.20
C GLY A 255 11.07 3.47 -4.97
N THR A 256 9.86 3.52 -4.41
CA THR A 256 8.70 4.20 -5.00
C THR A 256 7.80 4.81 -3.94
N ASN A 257 6.98 5.74 -4.34
CA ASN A 257 5.80 6.14 -3.56
C ASN A 257 4.66 5.18 -3.86
N GLY A 258 3.58 5.27 -3.08
CA GLY A 258 2.32 4.59 -3.37
C GLY A 258 1.14 5.38 -2.86
N ILE A 259 -0.06 4.90 -3.15
CA ILE A 259 -1.29 5.57 -2.73
C ILE A 259 -1.92 4.80 -1.56
N VAL A 260 -2.33 5.53 -0.52
CA VAL A 260 -3.08 4.97 0.61
C VAL A 260 -4.48 5.55 0.61
N TYR A 261 -5.47 4.69 0.44
CA TYR A 261 -6.89 5.02 0.54
C TYR A 261 -7.38 4.59 1.92
N ILE A 262 -7.63 5.54 2.81
CA ILE A 262 -8.25 5.28 4.11
C ILE A 262 -9.74 5.45 3.95
N LEU A 263 -10.49 4.34 4.01
CA LEU A 263 -11.94 4.35 3.81
C LEU A 263 -12.63 5.13 4.93
N PRO A 264 -13.66 5.91 4.59
CA PRO A 264 -14.50 6.54 5.59
C PRO A 264 -15.33 5.50 6.37
N GLU A 265 -15.75 5.87 7.57
CA GLU A 265 -16.62 5.05 8.41
C GLU A 265 -17.90 5.78 8.84
N THR A 266 -17.96 7.10 8.62
CA THR A 266 -19.13 7.94 8.91
C THR A 266 -19.70 8.59 7.64
N ARG A 267 -18.99 8.50 6.52
CA ARG A 267 -19.38 9.02 5.20
C ARG A 267 -19.32 7.92 4.15
N LEU A 268 -19.81 8.19 2.96
CA LEU A 268 -19.70 7.27 1.83
C LEU A 268 -18.37 7.47 1.09
N ALA A 269 -17.73 6.39 0.60
CA ALA A 269 -16.45 6.47 -0.08
C ALA A 269 -16.47 7.39 -1.31
N HIS A 270 -17.57 7.40 -2.07
CA HIS A 270 -17.69 8.27 -3.24
C HIS A 270 -17.63 9.76 -2.89
N THR A 271 -18.05 10.17 -1.69
CA THR A 271 -17.96 11.58 -1.26
C THR A 271 -16.54 11.99 -0.86
N VAL A 272 -15.68 11.02 -0.55
CA VAL A 272 -14.28 11.25 -0.15
C VAL A 272 -13.34 11.14 -1.35
N PHE A 273 -13.55 10.14 -2.21
CA PHE A 273 -12.63 9.84 -3.32
C PHE A 273 -13.17 10.25 -4.69
N GLY A 274 -14.46 10.58 -4.83
CA GLY A 274 -15.11 10.70 -6.13
C GLY A 274 -15.29 9.32 -6.82
N SER A 275 -15.17 8.23 -6.05
CA SER A 275 -15.27 6.87 -6.59
C SER A 275 -16.67 6.56 -7.11
N TYR A 276 -16.74 5.66 -8.09
CA TYR A 276 -17.99 5.15 -8.66
C TYR A 276 -18.01 3.63 -8.60
N ASP A 277 -19.22 3.07 -8.68
CA ASP A 277 -19.40 1.62 -8.84
C ASP A 277 -19.12 1.23 -10.30
N VAL A 278 -18.02 0.49 -10.49
CA VAL A 278 -17.54 0.10 -11.82
C VAL A 278 -18.56 -0.80 -12.56
N ASP A 279 -19.34 -1.60 -11.84
CA ASP A 279 -20.37 -2.47 -12.44
C ASP A 279 -21.52 -1.64 -12.97
N ASN A 280 -22.06 -0.74 -12.16
CA ASN A 280 -23.17 0.12 -12.54
C ASN A 280 -22.78 1.12 -13.65
N ALA A 281 -21.56 1.67 -13.62
CA ALA A 281 -21.06 2.58 -14.64
C ALA A 281 -20.97 1.94 -16.01
N ARG A 282 -20.63 0.64 -16.08
CA ARG A 282 -20.58 -0.11 -17.34
C ARG A 282 -21.95 -0.46 -17.90
N GLU A 283 -22.89 -0.80 -17.03
CA GLU A 283 -24.27 -1.08 -17.44
C GLU A 283 -24.92 0.17 -18.08
N THR A 284 -24.71 1.35 -17.50
CA THR A 284 -25.22 2.60 -18.05
C THR A 284 -24.58 2.98 -19.39
N ASN A 285 -23.29 2.73 -19.57
CA ASN A 285 -22.59 2.96 -20.83
C ASN A 285 -22.97 1.93 -21.90
N SER A 286 -23.25 0.68 -21.54
CA SER A 286 -23.70 -0.37 -22.46
C SER A 286 -25.15 -0.17 -22.89
N ALA A 287 -25.97 0.45 -22.06
CA ALA A 287 -27.38 0.74 -22.34
C ALA A 287 -27.60 2.04 -23.13
N ALA A 288 -26.54 2.83 -23.40
CA ALA A 288 -26.65 4.01 -24.26
C ALA A 288 -27.10 3.57 -25.66
N PRO A 289 -28.27 4.03 -26.18
CA PRO A 289 -28.77 3.60 -27.48
C PRO A 289 -27.77 4.03 -28.56
N LEU A 290 -27.37 3.10 -29.43
CA LEU A 290 -26.77 3.40 -30.72
C LEU A 290 -27.71 4.41 -31.41
N ALA A 291 -27.35 5.70 -31.40
CA ALA A 291 -28.05 6.71 -32.15
C ALA A 291 -28.03 6.24 -33.62
N VAL A 292 -29.15 5.71 -34.05
CA VAL A 292 -29.39 5.36 -35.46
C VAL A 292 -29.24 6.68 -36.22
N VAL A 293 -28.11 6.85 -36.90
CA VAL A 293 -27.96 7.85 -37.95
C VAL A 293 -28.88 7.39 -39.07
N ARG A 294 -30.16 7.75 -38.96
CA ARG A 294 -31.11 7.68 -40.06
C ARG A 294 -30.68 8.72 -41.10
N GLY A 295 -30.15 8.20 -42.21
CA GLY A 295 -29.75 8.99 -43.35
C GLY A 295 -30.82 9.94 -43.76
N LEU A 296 -30.46 11.23 -43.83
CA LEU A 296 -31.18 12.25 -44.58
C LEU A 296 -31.17 11.85 -46.05
N GLN A 297 -32.32 11.32 -46.52
CA GLN A 297 -32.58 11.20 -47.98
C GLN A 297 -32.80 12.65 -48.49
N VAL A 298 -31.82 13.14 -49.22
CA VAL A 298 -31.95 14.33 -50.03
C VAL A 298 -32.87 14.02 -51.18
N SER A 299 -34.10 14.52 -51.13
CA SER A 299 -35.03 14.55 -52.28
C SER A 299 -34.61 15.68 -53.20
N THR A 300 -34.18 15.33 -54.41
CA THR A 300 -34.01 16.29 -55.51
C THR A 300 -35.36 16.66 -56.10
N PRO A 301 -35.69 17.94 -56.28
CA PRO A 301 -36.89 18.35 -57.04
C PRO A 301 -36.61 18.27 -58.54
N GLN A 302 -37.62 17.83 -59.29
CA GLN A 302 -37.71 17.93 -60.76
C GLN A 302 -38.05 19.36 -61.17
#